data_83c2dbf4d33f96b92857a6a90571c31f
#
_entry.id   83c2dbf4d33f96b92857a6a90571c31f
#
_cell.length_a   1.000
_cell.length_b   1.000
_cell.length_c   1.000
_cell.angle_alpha   90.00
_cell.angle_beta   90.00
_cell.angle_gamma   90.00
#
_symmetry.space_group_name_H-M   'P 1'
#
loop_
_entity.id
_entity.type
_entity.pdbx_description
1 polymer ?
#
loop_
_entity_poly.entity_id
_entity_poly.type
_entity_poly.pdbx_seq_one_letter_code
_entity_poly.pdbx_strand_id
1 'polypeptide(L)'
;MSRPPMPVTRIAAQGRLGAIDLSWKLPGWDPLVDHFAIHMSEDPEVELTPETIIGKTVYGRFTHDTLGPRAETRHYRIVTVDAAGRRSRPSRLVRGVSTESMTMRGRAVAQVGAFDSKSLELALAPDRGQPDYLDTFPDGVDFRYGQSDPATDWCYLHPGPRDRWAGNRAHTFRLRFDMSPAPTADPGLAIWLVDTHATLAGTATLAVNGVEVTDVEFAGGATRGSLEGDATVPGTALVPSFVELRLPAERFVAGANSVDITKTTGSWHAYDAVGVFALER
;
A
#
# COMPACT_ATOMS: atom_id res chain seq x y z
N MET A 1 -30.97 -33.54 -15.08
CA MET A 1 -29.92 -32.96 -14.20
C MET A 1 -29.33 -31.74 -14.92
N SER A 2 -29.35 -30.56 -14.36
CA SER A 2 -28.77 -29.41 -15.01
C SER A 2 -27.22 -29.50 -14.98
N ARG A 3 -26.58 -29.02 -16.02
CA ARG A 3 -25.11 -29.07 -16.23
C ARG A 3 -24.42 -28.22 -15.18
N PRO A 4 -23.24 -28.64 -14.62
CA PRO A 4 -22.45 -27.77 -13.74
C PRO A 4 -21.97 -26.52 -14.50
N PRO A 5 -21.68 -25.41 -13.79
CA PRO A 5 -21.22 -24.18 -14.43
C PRO A 5 -19.88 -24.40 -15.16
N MET A 6 -19.59 -23.54 -16.14
CA MET A 6 -18.36 -23.63 -16.92
C MET A 6 -17.17 -23.05 -16.13
N PRO A 7 -15.97 -23.65 -16.24
CA PRO A 7 -14.77 -23.10 -15.63
C PRO A 7 -14.33 -21.81 -16.33
N VAL A 8 -13.65 -20.94 -15.60
CA VAL A 8 -12.98 -19.76 -16.15
C VAL A 8 -11.80 -20.16 -17.05
N THR A 9 -11.44 -19.29 -17.98
CA THR A 9 -10.34 -19.51 -18.93
C THR A 9 -9.38 -18.32 -18.94
N ARG A 10 -8.19 -18.49 -19.53
CA ARG A 10 -7.16 -17.43 -19.69
C ARG A 10 -6.79 -16.74 -18.36
N ILE A 11 -6.69 -17.54 -17.30
CA ILE A 11 -6.22 -17.01 -16.01
C ILE A 11 -4.78 -16.53 -16.12
N ALA A 12 -4.51 -15.34 -15.60
CA ALA A 12 -3.20 -14.72 -15.47
C ALA A 12 -3.00 -14.20 -14.05
N ALA A 13 -1.75 -14.14 -13.61
CA ALA A 13 -1.33 -13.55 -12.36
C ALA A 13 -0.23 -12.52 -12.63
N GLN A 14 -0.33 -11.34 -12.04
CA GLN A 14 0.65 -10.26 -12.12
C GLN A 14 1.03 -9.82 -10.72
N GLY A 15 2.33 -9.90 -10.40
CA GLY A 15 2.84 -9.44 -9.11
C GLY A 15 2.90 -7.93 -9.02
N ARG A 16 2.55 -7.44 -7.83
CA ARG A 16 2.77 -6.07 -7.36
C ARG A 16 3.43 -6.10 -5.99
N LEU A 17 3.85 -4.96 -5.50
CA LEU A 17 4.35 -4.83 -4.14
C LEU A 17 3.24 -5.18 -3.14
N GLY A 18 3.51 -6.16 -2.27
CA GLY A 18 2.56 -6.65 -1.29
C GLY A 18 1.31 -7.33 -1.85
N ALA A 19 1.23 -7.56 -3.18
CA ALA A 19 0.02 -8.08 -3.80
C ALA A 19 0.28 -8.92 -5.06
N ILE A 20 -0.71 -9.74 -5.44
CA ILE A 20 -0.79 -10.43 -6.73
C ILE A 20 -2.17 -10.21 -7.32
N ASP A 21 -2.23 -9.56 -8.48
CA ASP A 21 -3.46 -9.40 -9.25
C ASP A 21 -3.75 -10.64 -10.08
N LEU A 22 -4.95 -11.15 -9.96
CA LEU A 22 -5.48 -12.24 -10.77
C LEU A 22 -6.50 -11.67 -11.75
N SER A 23 -6.45 -12.15 -12.98
CA SER A 23 -7.46 -11.85 -14.01
C SER A 23 -7.79 -13.09 -14.81
N TRP A 24 -9.01 -13.17 -15.33
CA TRP A 24 -9.46 -14.28 -16.15
C TRP A 24 -10.57 -13.87 -17.10
N LYS A 25 -10.77 -14.69 -18.15
CA LYS A 25 -11.89 -14.53 -19.03
C LYS A 25 -13.10 -15.25 -18.44
N LEU A 26 -14.21 -14.54 -18.31
CA LEU A 26 -15.49 -15.11 -17.91
C LEU A 26 -15.97 -16.11 -18.98
N PRO A 27 -16.65 -17.20 -18.58
CA PRO A 27 -17.10 -18.25 -19.51
C PRO A 27 -18.27 -17.83 -20.43
N GLY A 28 -18.72 -16.60 -20.33
CA GLY A 28 -19.88 -16.04 -21.00
C GLY A 28 -20.92 -15.62 -19.96
N TRP A 29 -22.02 -15.03 -20.47
CA TRP A 29 -23.14 -14.69 -19.59
C TRP A 29 -23.87 -15.97 -19.18
N ASP A 30 -23.94 -16.23 -17.88
CA ASP A 30 -24.78 -17.28 -17.29
C ASP A 30 -25.45 -16.69 -16.05
N PRO A 31 -26.77 -16.46 -16.05
CA PRO A 31 -27.49 -15.85 -14.94
C PRO A 31 -27.53 -16.73 -13.70
N LEU A 32 -27.11 -17.99 -13.78
CA LEU A 32 -27.03 -18.91 -12.65
C LEU A 32 -25.69 -18.86 -11.93
N VAL A 33 -24.66 -18.20 -12.49
CA VAL A 33 -23.37 -18.02 -11.78
C VAL A 33 -23.58 -17.08 -10.60
N ASP A 34 -23.24 -17.56 -9.43
CA ASP A 34 -23.27 -16.79 -8.18
C ASP A 34 -21.95 -16.07 -7.94
N HIS A 35 -20.84 -16.82 -7.91
CA HIS A 35 -19.51 -16.23 -7.70
C HIS A 35 -18.39 -17.11 -8.27
N PHE A 36 -17.18 -16.54 -8.25
CA PHE A 36 -15.92 -17.23 -8.46
C PHE A 36 -15.21 -17.36 -7.12
N ALA A 37 -14.89 -18.58 -6.69
CA ALA A 37 -14.09 -18.86 -5.50
C ALA A 37 -12.62 -18.94 -5.90
N ILE A 38 -11.76 -18.18 -5.23
CA ILE A 38 -10.33 -18.14 -5.43
C ILE A 38 -9.65 -19.02 -4.39
N HIS A 39 -9.07 -20.12 -4.83
CA HIS A 39 -8.29 -21.03 -3.99
C HIS A 39 -6.81 -20.73 -4.16
N MET A 40 -6.06 -20.72 -3.06
CA MET A 40 -4.64 -20.43 -3.01
C MET A 40 -3.87 -21.46 -2.19
N SER A 41 -2.60 -21.69 -2.56
CA SER A 41 -1.60 -22.44 -1.79
C SER A 41 -0.22 -21.81 -2.00
N GLU A 42 0.67 -22.03 -1.04
CA GLU A 42 2.10 -21.73 -1.20
C GLU A 42 2.77 -22.74 -2.12
N ASP A 43 2.31 -23.97 -2.10
CA ASP A 43 2.79 -25.07 -2.94
C ASP A 43 2.03 -25.16 -4.27
N PRO A 44 2.61 -25.80 -5.31
CA PRO A 44 1.95 -26.01 -6.60
C PRO A 44 0.66 -26.83 -6.52
N GLU A 45 0.48 -27.60 -5.47
CA GLU A 45 -0.74 -28.37 -5.23
C GLU A 45 -1.75 -27.48 -4.50
N VAL A 46 -2.79 -27.05 -5.23
CA VAL A 46 -3.89 -26.26 -4.67
C VAL A 46 -5.08 -27.18 -4.43
N GLU A 47 -5.32 -27.52 -3.18
CA GLU A 47 -6.53 -28.23 -2.77
C GLU A 47 -7.75 -27.31 -2.92
N LEU A 48 -8.92 -27.92 -3.17
CA LEU A 48 -10.16 -27.16 -3.37
C LEU A 48 -11.09 -27.30 -2.16
N THR A 49 -10.57 -26.99 -1.00
CA THR A 49 -11.27 -27.03 0.29
C THR A 49 -11.75 -25.62 0.70
N PRO A 50 -12.66 -25.48 1.65
CA PRO A 50 -13.08 -24.17 2.17
C PRO A 50 -11.91 -23.36 2.73
N GLU A 51 -10.92 -23.99 3.34
CA GLU A 51 -9.77 -23.41 4.02
C GLU A 51 -8.79 -22.75 3.04
N THR A 52 -8.75 -23.20 1.79
CA THR A 52 -7.89 -22.63 0.75
C THR A 52 -8.53 -21.45 0.05
N ILE A 53 -9.80 -21.12 0.34
CA ILE A 53 -10.50 -19.98 -0.27
C ILE A 53 -10.04 -18.69 0.38
N ILE A 54 -9.31 -17.86 -0.39
CA ILE A 54 -8.86 -16.53 0.06
C ILE A 54 -9.83 -15.42 -0.34
N GLY A 55 -10.81 -15.69 -1.20
CA GLY A 55 -11.81 -14.71 -1.56
C GLY A 55 -12.84 -15.22 -2.56
N LYS A 56 -13.89 -14.42 -2.72
CA LYS A 56 -14.98 -14.63 -3.67
C LYS A 56 -15.24 -13.33 -4.42
N THR A 57 -15.53 -13.43 -5.72
CA THR A 57 -15.85 -12.27 -6.55
C THR A 57 -16.84 -12.63 -7.64
N VAL A 58 -17.60 -11.67 -8.13
CA VAL A 58 -18.45 -11.79 -9.32
C VAL A 58 -17.77 -11.26 -10.58
N TYR A 59 -16.58 -10.65 -10.42
CA TYR A 59 -15.83 -10.06 -11.52
C TYR A 59 -14.78 -11.02 -12.06
N GLY A 60 -14.28 -10.76 -13.27
CA GLY A 60 -13.17 -11.50 -13.89
C GLY A 60 -11.79 -11.12 -13.37
N ARG A 61 -11.70 -10.66 -12.12
CA ARG A 61 -10.46 -10.23 -11.45
C ARG A 61 -10.58 -10.38 -9.95
N PHE A 62 -9.42 -10.51 -9.30
CA PHE A 62 -9.26 -10.52 -7.84
C PHE A 62 -7.85 -10.07 -7.49
N THR A 63 -7.68 -9.29 -6.44
CA THR A 63 -6.37 -8.93 -5.89
C THR A 63 -6.15 -9.67 -4.58
N HIS A 64 -5.04 -10.40 -4.48
CA HIS A 64 -4.53 -10.95 -3.23
C HIS A 64 -3.53 -9.94 -2.65
N ASP A 65 -3.95 -9.13 -1.69
CA ASP A 65 -3.27 -7.93 -1.18
C ASP A 65 -2.75 -8.07 0.26
N THR A 66 -2.74 -9.28 0.80
CA THR A 66 -2.26 -9.58 2.16
C THR A 66 -0.83 -10.13 2.19
N LEU A 67 -0.03 -9.84 1.15
CA LEU A 67 1.35 -10.33 1.03
C LEU A 67 2.33 -9.35 1.69
N GLY A 68 3.45 -9.90 2.17
CA GLY A 68 4.49 -9.13 2.84
C GLY A 68 5.42 -8.36 1.89
N PRO A 69 6.47 -7.71 2.45
CA PRO A 69 7.43 -6.93 1.68
C PRO A 69 8.41 -7.78 0.88
N ARG A 70 8.52 -9.08 1.17
CA ARG A 70 9.37 -10.01 0.40
C ARG A 70 8.65 -10.48 -0.85
N ALA A 71 9.40 -10.92 -1.84
CA ALA A 71 8.82 -11.61 -2.99
C ALA A 71 8.23 -12.96 -2.52
N GLU A 72 6.92 -13.11 -2.65
CA GLU A 72 6.19 -14.30 -2.24
C GLU A 72 5.59 -15.01 -3.45
N THR A 73 5.84 -16.30 -3.55
CA THR A 73 5.23 -17.15 -4.57
C THR A 73 3.90 -17.71 -4.04
N ARG A 74 2.85 -17.60 -4.85
CA ARG A 74 1.54 -18.19 -4.58
C ARG A 74 1.00 -18.90 -5.82
N HIS A 75 0.22 -19.94 -5.59
CA HIS A 75 -0.41 -20.76 -6.62
C HIS A 75 -1.92 -20.69 -6.48
N TYR A 76 -2.61 -20.52 -7.61
CA TYR A 76 -4.05 -20.25 -7.59
C TYR A 76 -4.82 -21.17 -8.52
N ARG A 77 -6.05 -21.51 -8.10
CA ARG A 77 -7.10 -22.10 -8.94
C ARG A 77 -8.41 -21.37 -8.69
N ILE A 78 -9.21 -21.19 -9.72
CA ILE A 78 -10.50 -20.53 -9.65
C ILE A 78 -11.59 -21.54 -9.98
N VAL A 79 -12.63 -21.53 -9.16
CA VAL A 79 -13.82 -22.39 -9.32
C VAL A 79 -15.04 -21.50 -9.49
N THR A 80 -15.79 -21.68 -10.57
CA THR A 80 -17.12 -21.07 -10.74
C THR A 80 -18.13 -21.80 -9.88
N VAL A 81 -18.92 -21.04 -9.12
CA VAL A 81 -20.00 -21.58 -8.28
C VAL A 81 -21.31 -20.98 -8.74
N ASP A 82 -22.35 -21.79 -8.88
CA ASP A 82 -23.68 -21.32 -9.25
C ASP A 82 -24.61 -21.14 -8.04
N ALA A 83 -25.77 -20.54 -8.26
CA ALA A 83 -26.75 -20.25 -7.22
C ALA A 83 -27.32 -21.52 -6.51
N ALA A 84 -27.10 -22.71 -7.07
CA ALA A 84 -27.43 -23.98 -6.41
C ALA A 84 -26.23 -24.59 -5.68
N GLY A 85 -25.12 -23.87 -5.58
CA GLY A 85 -23.89 -24.33 -4.91
C GLY A 85 -23.07 -25.36 -5.73
N ARG A 86 -23.43 -25.60 -7.00
CA ARG A 86 -22.67 -26.52 -7.85
C ARG A 86 -21.40 -25.86 -8.34
N ARG A 87 -20.33 -26.66 -8.39
CA ARG A 87 -18.98 -26.18 -8.71
C ARG A 87 -18.55 -26.63 -10.11
N SER A 88 -17.86 -25.76 -10.83
CA SER A 88 -17.18 -26.13 -12.07
C SER A 88 -15.96 -27.02 -11.80
N ARG A 89 -15.37 -27.56 -12.87
CA ARG A 89 -13.96 -27.95 -12.81
C ARG A 89 -13.11 -26.73 -12.48
N PRO A 90 -11.97 -26.88 -11.75
CA PRO A 90 -11.07 -25.78 -11.48
C PRO A 90 -10.46 -25.23 -12.79
N SER A 91 -10.02 -23.98 -12.76
CA SER A 91 -9.14 -23.43 -13.78
C SER A 91 -7.83 -24.22 -13.89
N ARG A 92 -7.05 -23.97 -14.93
CA ARG A 92 -5.63 -24.33 -14.88
C ARG A 92 -4.97 -23.67 -13.68
N LEU A 93 -3.90 -24.28 -13.17
CA LEU A 93 -3.05 -23.68 -12.18
C LEU A 93 -2.37 -22.43 -12.74
N VAL A 94 -2.32 -21.36 -11.97
CA VAL A 94 -1.49 -20.20 -12.25
C VAL A 94 -0.59 -19.90 -11.06
N ARG A 95 0.67 -19.58 -11.34
CA ARG A 95 1.66 -19.12 -10.38
C ARG A 95 1.78 -17.61 -10.48
N GLY A 96 1.70 -16.91 -9.36
CA GLY A 96 2.04 -15.50 -9.21
C GLY A 96 3.24 -15.35 -8.25
N VAL A 97 3.99 -14.26 -8.43
CA VAL A 97 5.06 -13.85 -7.51
C VAL A 97 4.87 -12.38 -7.24
N SER A 98 4.75 -11.95 -5.98
CA SER A 98 4.69 -10.55 -5.62
C SER A 98 6.04 -9.86 -5.85
N THR A 99 6.02 -8.54 -5.96
CA THR A 99 7.26 -7.75 -6.12
C THR A 99 7.90 -7.54 -4.74
N GLU A 100 9.19 -7.74 -4.66
CA GLU A 100 9.94 -7.45 -3.45
C GLU A 100 10.13 -5.95 -3.26
N SER A 101 9.91 -5.50 -2.03
CA SER A 101 10.11 -4.11 -1.63
C SER A 101 11.58 -3.69 -1.70
N MET A 102 11.82 -2.42 -2.04
CA MET A 102 13.16 -1.83 -1.93
C MET A 102 13.66 -1.77 -0.48
N THR A 103 12.75 -1.76 0.50
CA THR A 103 13.10 -1.79 1.92
C THR A 103 13.84 -3.07 2.33
N MET A 104 13.67 -4.14 1.55
CA MET A 104 14.33 -5.44 1.80
C MET A 104 15.70 -5.54 1.12
N ARG A 105 15.94 -4.76 0.06
CA ARG A 105 17.17 -4.83 -0.75
C ARG A 105 18.06 -3.60 -0.60
N GLY A 106 17.45 -2.44 -0.34
CA GLY A 106 18.17 -1.19 -0.22
C GLY A 106 18.81 -1.03 1.16
N ARG A 107 19.94 -0.33 1.18
CA ARG A 107 20.51 0.17 2.44
C ARG A 107 19.83 1.48 2.81
N ALA A 108 19.19 1.54 3.97
CA ALA A 108 18.57 2.77 4.44
C ALA A 108 19.61 3.91 4.56
N VAL A 109 19.33 5.04 3.94
CA VAL A 109 20.06 6.30 4.06
C VAL A 109 19.40 7.17 5.13
N ALA A 110 18.08 7.21 5.13
CA ALA A 110 17.25 7.85 6.15
C ALA A 110 15.93 7.07 6.29
N GLN A 111 15.37 7.05 7.49
CA GLN A 111 14.12 6.36 7.76
C GLN A 111 13.40 6.99 8.95
N VAL A 112 12.07 7.04 8.85
CA VAL A 112 11.14 7.40 9.92
C VAL A 112 10.12 6.29 10.04
N GLY A 113 9.88 5.79 11.24
CA GLY A 113 9.03 4.63 11.49
C GLY A 113 9.71 3.30 11.16
N ALA A 114 8.99 2.22 11.34
CA ALA A 114 9.40 0.86 11.03
C ALA A 114 8.47 0.28 9.97
N PHE A 115 8.99 -0.35 8.92
CA PHE A 115 8.19 -0.96 7.85
C PHE A 115 7.54 -2.28 8.34
N ASP A 116 6.59 -2.16 9.29
CA ASP A 116 5.96 -3.30 9.98
C ASP A 116 4.42 -3.27 9.93
N SER A 117 3.84 -2.35 9.14
CA SER A 117 2.40 -2.11 8.97
C SER A 117 1.72 -1.58 10.24
N LYS A 118 2.47 -0.81 11.05
CA LYS A 118 1.98 -0.12 12.24
C LYS A 118 2.44 1.32 12.25
N SER A 119 1.84 2.15 13.10
CA SER A 119 2.19 3.56 13.25
C SER A 119 2.45 3.97 14.70
N LEU A 120 2.49 3.02 15.62
CA LEU A 120 2.46 3.30 17.06
C LEU A 120 3.70 4.01 17.59
N GLU A 121 4.81 3.95 16.87
CA GLU A 121 6.06 4.66 17.18
C GLU A 121 6.09 6.11 16.68
N LEU A 122 5.05 6.54 15.96
CA LEU A 122 4.96 7.89 15.42
C LEU A 122 4.16 8.82 16.33
N ALA A 123 4.45 10.11 16.26
CA ALA A 123 3.78 11.12 17.07
C ALA A 123 2.26 11.10 16.86
N LEU A 124 1.51 11.30 17.93
CA LEU A 124 0.05 11.37 17.99
C LEU A 124 -0.67 10.06 17.64
N ALA A 125 0.06 8.95 17.37
CA ALA A 125 -0.56 7.65 17.14
C ALA A 125 -1.09 7.07 18.48
N PRO A 126 -2.16 6.26 18.43
CA PRO A 126 -2.97 5.91 17.25
C PRO A 126 -4.14 6.87 16.99
N ASP A 127 -4.53 7.76 17.91
CA ASP A 127 -5.83 8.43 17.93
C ASP A 127 -5.78 9.96 18.16
N ARG A 128 -4.59 10.51 18.41
CA ARG A 128 -4.41 11.93 18.72
C ARG A 128 -4.19 12.81 17.48
N GLY A 129 -4.03 12.20 16.29
CA GLY A 129 -3.71 12.93 15.07
C GLY A 129 -4.71 14.04 14.74
N GLN A 130 -6.00 13.74 14.66
CA GLN A 130 -7.00 14.75 14.32
C GLN A 130 -7.17 15.84 15.39
N PRO A 131 -7.32 15.54 16.69
CA PRO A 131 -7.54 16.56 17.69
C PRO A 131 -6.32 17.45 17.95
N ASP A 132 -5.10 16.91 17.87
CA ASP A 132 -3.91 17.60 18.38
C ASP A 132 -2.94 18.05 17.27
N TYR A 133 -3.23 17.72 16.00
CA TYR A 133 -2.29 17.99 14.89
C TYR A 133 -1.89 19.47 14.77
N LEU A 134 -2.87 20.38 14.72
CA LEU A 134 -2.57 21.82 14.53
C LEU A 134 -1.82 22.44 15.70
N ASP A 135 -2.06 21.94 16.91
CA ASP A 135 -1.35 22.43 18.10
C ASP A 135 0.10 21.92 18.15
N THR A 136 0.35 20.72 17.60
CA THR A 136 1.68 20.08 17.63
C THR A 136 2.49 20.40 16.37
N PHE A 137 1.84 20.42 15.19
CA PHE A 137 2.48 20.57 13.88
C PHE A 137 1.83 21.70 13.03
N PRO A 138 1.77 22.94 13.54
CA PRO A 138 1.08 24.04 12.85
C PRO A 138 1.64 24.33 11.45
N ASP A 139 2.94 24.14 11.25
CA ASP A 139 3.65 24.40 9.99
C ASP A 139 3.98 23.14 9.18
N GLY A 140 3.42 21.97 9.56
CA GLY A 140 3.79 20.66 9.02
C GLY A 140 4.92 20.03 9.81
N VAL A 141 5.62 19.06 9.20
CA VAL A 141 6.69 18.28 9.84
C VAL A 141 8.04 18.64 9.24
N ASP A 142 9.06 18.86 10.08
CA ASP A 142 10.46 19.02 9.66
C ASP A 142 11.34 18.09 10.51
N PHE A 143 11.54 16.87 10.01
CA PHE A 143 12.22 15.77 10.69
C PHE A 143 13.67 15.65 10.21
N ARG A 144 14.62 15.58 11.12
CA ARG A 144 16.03 15.35 10.81
C ARG A 144 16.47 13.97 11.27
N TYR A 145 16.73 13.08 10.31
CA TYR A 145 17.19 11.73 10.57
C TYR A 145 18.47 11.70 11.42
N GLY A 146 18.47 10.87 12.45
CA GLY A 146 19.56 10.75 13.43
C GLY A 146 19.60 11.86 14.51
N GLN A 147 18.63 12.81 14.52
CA GLN A 147 18.50 13.85 15.52
C GLN A 147 17.10 13.96 16.10
N SER A 148 16.07 13.91 15.23
CA SER A 148 14.65 13.94 15.62
C SER A 148 14.17 12.57 16.11
N ASP A 149 13.13 12.58 16.96
CA ASP A 149 12.47 11.39 17.48
C ASP A 149 11.14 11.19 16.76
N PRO A 150 10.90 10.02 16.10
CA PRO A 150 9.62 9.74 15.45
C PRO A 150 8.41 9.89 16.36
N ALA A 151 8.54 9.57 17.65
CA ALA A 151 7.46 9.65 18.64
C ALA A 151 7.00 11.07 18.97
N THR A 152 7.79 12.08 18.61
CA THR A 152 7.45 13.51 18.86
C THR A 152 7.47 14.37 17.62
N ASP A 153 8.30 14.03 16.61
CA ASP A 153 8.67 14.94 15.53
C ASP A 153 8.10 14.51 14.16
N TRP A 154 7.43 13.34 14.08
CA TRP A 154 6.76 12.90 12.87
C TRP A 154 5.34 12.41 13.15
N CYS A 155 4.34 13.20 12.77
CA CYS A 155 2.94 12.79 12.94
C CYS A 155 2.62 11.57 12.09
N TYR A 156 1.97 10.55 12.69
CA TYR A 156 1.50 9.41 11.92
C TYR A 156 0.46 9.80 10.86
N LEU A 157 -0.31 10.86 11.11
CA LEU A 157 -1.40 11.32 10.26
C LEU A 157 -0.99 12.56 9.47
N HIS A 158 -0.90 12.46 8.15
CA HIS A 158 -0.60 13.55 7.24
C HIS A 158 -1.89 14.10 6.63
N PRO A 159 -2.33 15.30 7.02
CA PRO A 159 -3.56 15.88 6.50
C PRO A 159 -3.42 16.43 5.08
N GLY A 160 -4.55 16.53 4.40
CA GLY A 160 -4.66 17.18 3.11
C GLY A 160 -5.61 18.39 3.10
N PRO A 161 -5.77 19.06 1.95
CA PRO A 161 -6.59 20.26 1.84
C PRO A 161 -8.09 20.06 2.14
N ARG A 162 -8.54 18.82 2.25
CA ARG A 162 -9.95 18.52 2.60
C ARG A 162 -10.17 18.33 4.09
N ASP A 163 -9.12 18.43 4.88
CA ASP A 163 -9.19 18.19 6.33
C ASP A 163 -9.40 19.49 7.09
N ARG A 164 -10.64 19.70 7.56
CA ARG A 164 -11.01 20.90 8.34
C ARG A 164 -10.27 20.98 9.67
N TRP A 165 -10.02 19.84 10.28
CA TRP A 165 -9.28 19.72 11.53
C TRP A 165 -7.80 20.14 11.38
N ALA A 166 -7.28 20.18 10.16
CA ALA A 166 -5.93 20.65 9.84
C ALA A 166 -5.92 21.99 9.07
N GLY A 167 -7.03 22.74 9.07
CA GLY A 167 -7.11 24.09 8.50
C GLY A 167 -7.37 24.16 7.00
N ASN A 168 -7.82 23.09 6.33
CA ASN A 168 -8.16 23.03 4.90
C ASN A 168 -7.04 23.53 3.97
N ARG A 169 -5.83 23.12 4.22
CA ARG A 169 -4.64 23.49 3.44
C ARG A 169 -3.72 22.31 3.16
N ALA A 170 -2.82 22.47 2.22
CA ALA A 170 -1.72 21.53 2.03
C ALA A 170 -0.75 21.59 3.22
N HIS A 171 -0.26 20.41 3.62
CA HIS A 171 0.78 20.25 4.61
C HIS A 171 1.98 19.57 3.99
N THR A 172 3.18 19.97 4.41
CA THR A 172 4.45 19.36 3.97
C THR A 172 5.08 18.61 5.11
N PHE A 173 5.44 17.36 4.86
CA PHE A 173 6.27 16.54 5.74
C PHE A 173 7.65 16.45 5.10
N ARG A 174 8.66 16.99 5.79
CA ARG A 174 10.04 17.08 5.33
C ARG A 174 10.92 16.11 6.09
N LEU A 175 11.62 15.25 5.35
CA LEU A 175 12.66 14.36 5.87
C LEU A 175 14.05 14.93 5.47
N ARG A 176 14.85 15.37 6.45
CA ARG A 176 16.22 15.84 6.27
C ARG A 176 17.22 14.77 6.64
N PHE A 177 18.29 14.65 5.88
CA PHE A 177 19.36 13.68 6.11
C PHE A 177 20.65 14.11 5.41
N ASP A 178 21.76 13.49 5.79
CA ASP A 178 23.07 13.71 5.18
C ASP A 178 23.44 12.51 4.29
N MET A 179 24.08 12.78 3.14
CA MET A 179 24.66 11.78 2.25
C MET A 179 26.15 12.00 2.07
N SER A 180 26.93 10.93 2.07
CA SER A 180 28.36 11.00 1.78
C SER A 180 28.84 9.68 1.16
N PRO A 181 29.25 9.69 -0.12
CA PRO A 181 29.17 10.78 -1.11
C PRO A 181 27.74 11.02 -1.62
N ALA A 182 27.60 11.97 -2.58
CA ALA A 182 26.37 12.09 -3.36
C ALA A 182 26.10 10.77 -4.13
N PRO A 183 24.83 10.38 -4.34
CA PRO A 183 24.51 9.12 -4.98
C PRO A 183 24.89 9.14 -6.46
N THR A 184 25.37 7.99 -6.97
CA THR A 184 25.68 7.80 -8.40
C THR A 184 24.58 7.03 -9.15
N ALA A 185 23.58 6.57 -8.43
CA ALA A 185 22.38 5.93 -8.96
C ALA A 185 21.16 6.50 -8.23
N ASP A 186 20.00 6.46 -8.87
CA ASP A 186 18.75 6.96 -8.33
C ASP A 186 18.40 6.29 -7.00
N PRO A 187 18.37 7.03 -5.87
CA PRO A 187 17.91 6.49 -4.61
C PRO A 187 16.43 6.09 -4.67
N GLY A 188 16.07 5.09 -3.88
CA GLY A 188 14.67 4.71 -3.69
C GLY A 188 14.03 5.54 -2.60
N LEU A 189 12.76 5.90 -2.79
CA LEU A 189 11.86 6.39 -1.76
C LEU A 189 10.76 5.37 -1.53
N ALA A 190 10.61 4.92 -0.29
CA ALA A 190 9.49 4.11 0.15
C ALA A 190 8.59 4.95 1.08
N ILE A 191 7.30 5.00 0.78
CA ILE A 191 6.24 5.57 1.62
C ILE A 191 5.23 4.45 1.85
N TRP A 192 5.23 3.90 3.05
CA TRP A 192 4.26 2.88 3.43
C TRP A 192 3.21 3.48 4.33
N LEU A 193 1.98 3.12 4.07
CA LEU A 193 0.80 3.65 4.74
C LEU A 193 0.01 2.52 5.39
N VAL A 194 -0.43 2.72 6.62
CA VAL A 194 -1.35 1.80 7.30
C VAL A 194 -2.77 1.96 6.79
N ASP A 195 -3.15 3.18 6.38
CA ASP A 195 -4.45 3.46 5.75
C ASP A 195 -4.44 4.82 5.03
N THR A 196 -5.44 5.05 4.20
CA THR A 196 -5.75 6.34 3.57
C THR A 196 -7.24 6.61 3.66
N HIS A 197 -7.64 7.88 3.48
CA HIS A 197 -9.06 8.20 3.41
C HIS A 197 -9.76 7.42 2.28
N ALA A 198 -10.82 6.69 2.59
CA ALA A 198 -11.44 5.69 1.70
C ALA A 198 -11.85 6.22 0.32
N THR A 199 -12.28 7.50 0.22
CA THR A 199 -12.81 8.10 -1.03
C THR A 199 -12.10 9.37 -1.46
N LEU A 200 -11.18 9.90 -0.66
CA LEU A 200 -10.47 11.14 -0.88
C LEU A 200 -8.97 10.98 -0.63
N ALA A 201 -8.38 9.88 -1.05
CA ALA A 201 -6.96 9.59 -0.83
C ALA A 201 -6.05 10.71 -1.39
N GLY A 202 -6.36 11.22 -2.59
CA GLY A 202 -5.69 12.38 -3.18
C GLY A 202 -4.25 12.13 -3.59
N THR A 203 -3.51 13.23 -3.80
CA THR A 203 -2.14 13.24 -4.31
C THR A 203 -1.19 13.99 -3.38
N ALA A 204 0.09 13.65 -3.45
CA ALA A 204 1.16 14.46 -2.88
C ALA A 204 2.21 14.78 -3.94
N THR A 205 2.72 16.00 -3.92
CA THR A 205 3.89 16.41 -4.69
C THR A 205 5.15 16.09 -3.89
N LEU A 206 6.10 15.39 -4.51
CA LEU A 206 7.41 15.10 -3.95
C LEU A 206 8.43 16.12 -4.46
N ALA A 207 9.25 16.65 -3.55
CA ALA A 207 10.37 17.51 -3.89
C ALA A 207 11.68 16.98 -3.24
N VAL A 208 12.80 17.15 -3.92
CA VAL A 208 14.14 16.88 -3.41
C VAL A 208 14.91 18.20 -3.38
N ASN A 209 15.44 18.55 -2.21
CA ASN A 209 16.16 19.81 -2.00
C ASN A 209 15.38 21.05 -2.49
N GLY A 210 14.06 21.03 -2.26
CA GLY A 210 13.15 22.13 -2.66
C GLY A 210 12.78 22.16 -4.16
N VAL A 211 13.21 21.18 -4.95
CA VAL A 211 12.85 21.06 -6.37
C VAL A 211 11.85 19.92 -6.56
N GLU A 212 10.66 20.25 -7.08
CA GLU A 212 9.63 19.23 -7.38
C GLU A 212 10.15 18.21 -8.40
N VAL A 213 9.87 16.93 -8.13
CA VAL A 213 10.33 15.81 -8.96
C VAL A 213 9.18 14.99 -9.53
N THR A 214 8.11 14.77 -8.81
CA THR A 214 6.94 14.02 -9.28
C THR A 214 5.75 14.18 -8.33
N ASP A 215 4.57 13.82 -8.82
CA ASP A 215 3.36 13.61 -8.02
C ASP A 215 3.16 12.12 -7.75
N VAL A 216 2.60 11.83 -6.58
CA VAL A 216 2.19 10.49 -6.14
C VAL A 216 0.69 10.49 -5.90
N GLU A 217 -0.02 9.61 -6.57
CA GLU A 217 -1.43 9.35 -6.31
C GLU A 217 -1.58 8.20 -5.29
N PHE A 218 -2.35 8.42 -4.23
CA PHE A 218 -2.58 7.40 -3.22
C PHE A 218 -3.83 6.58 -3.52
N ALA A 219 -3.76 5.29 -3.27
CA ALA A 219 -4.92 4.42 -3.32
C ALA A 219 -5.90 4.74 -2.18
N GLY A 220 -7.20 4.61 -2.43
CA GLY A 220 -8.22 4.73 -1.38
C GLY A 220 -8.11 3.58 -0.38
N GLY A 221 -8.14 3.91 0.91
CA GLY A 221 -8.11 2.97 2.02
C GLY A 221 -9.49 2.51 2.49
N ALA A 222 -9.58 2.13 3.75
CA ALA A 222 -10.80 1.56 4.33
C ALA A 222 -11.68 2.57 5.03
N THR A 223 -11.12 3.61 5.66
CA THR A 223 -11.85 4.47 6.59
C THR A 223 -12.10 5.88 6.05
N ARG A 224 -13.10 6.55 6.61
CA ARG A 224 -13.37 7.98 6.39
C ARG A 224 -12.89 8.85 7.55
N GLY A 225 -12.66 8.25 8.71
CA GLY A 225 -12.03 8.87 9.87
C GLY A 225 -10.70 8.18 10.10
N SER A 226 -9.71 8.89 10.60
CA SER A 226 -8.46 8.25 11.00
C SER A 226 -8.79 7.21 12.04
N LEU A 227 -8.13 6.16 12.07
CA LEU A 227 -7.98 5.33 13.23
C LEU A 227 -8.21 3.88 13.01
N GLU A 228 -7.74 3.19 13.99
CA GLU A 228 -7.80 1.76 14.23
C GLU A 228 -8.95 1.09 13.50
N GLY A 229 -8.61 0.38 12.43
CA GLY A 229 -9.55 -0.56 11.86
C GLY A 229 -9.79 -1.69 12.85
N ASP A 230 -11.04 -2.02 13.09
CA ASP A 230 -11.40 -3.21 13.84
C ASP A 230 -11.69 -4.33 12.83
N ALA A 231 -10.79 -5.30 12.73
CA ALA A 231 -10.93 -6.43 11.83
C ALA A 231 -12.20 -7.28 12.11
N THR A 232 -12.80 -7.13 13.28
CA THR A 232 -14.05 -7.81 13.65
C THR A 232 -15.30 -7.08 13.15
N VAL A 233 -15.17 -5.80 12.78
CA VAL A 233 -16.26 -4.98 12.25
C VAL A 233 -16.08 -4.83 10.73
N PRO A 234 -16.98 -5.39 9.91
CA PRO A 234 -16.87 -5.31 8.46
C PRO A 234 -16.73 -3.87 7.95
N GLY A 235 -15.72 -3.62 7.09
CA GLY A 235 -15.47 -2.33 6.45
C GLY A 235 -14.71 -1.33 7.32
N THR A 236 -14.16 -1.74 8.46
CA THR A 236 -13.30 -0.91 9.32
C THR A 236 -11.85 -1.39 9.36
N ALA A 237 -11.54 -2.58 8.84
CA ALA A 237 -10.17 -3.04 8.74
C ALA A 237 -9.32 -2.08 7.90
N LEU A 238 -8.13 -1.71 8.41
CA LEU A 238 -7.18 -0.87 7.69
C LEU A 238 -6.78 -1.52 6.37
N VAL A 239 -6.57 -0.70 5.34
CA VAL A 239 -6.08 -1.14 4.03
C VAL A 239 -4.71 -0.52 3.79
N PRO A 240 -3.63 -1.23 4.13
CA PRO A 240 -2.27 -0.76 3.88
C PRO A 240 -2.03 -0.51 2.39
N SER A 241 -1.24 0.50 2.09
CA SER A 241 -0.78 0.77 0.73
C SER A 241 0.69 1.17 0.72
N PHE A 242 1.35 0.88 -0.41
CA PHE A 242 2.79 1.01 -0.54
C PHE A 242 3.11 1.82 -1.78
N VAL A 243 3.87 2.89 -1.62
CA VAL A 243 4.41 3.70 -2.70
C VAL A 243 5.92 3.55 -2.68
N GLU A 244 6.48 3.03 -3.76
CA GLU A 244 7.92 2.93 -3.93
C GLU A 244 8.31 3.45 -5.31
N LEU A 245 9.27 4.37 -5.34
CA LEU A 245 9.75 4.97 -6.58
C LEU A 245 11.22 5.34 -6.49
N ARG A 246 11.84 5.62 -7.63
CA ARG A 246 13.21 6.16 -7.68
C ARG A 246 13.17 7.67 -7.81
N LEU A 247 14.04 8.33 -7.04
CA LEU A 247 14.25 9.77 -7.12
C LEU A 247 15.50 10.07 -7.96
N PRO A 248 15.49 11.13 -8.81
CA PRO A 248 16.61 11.40 -9.69
C PRO A 248 17.89 11.76 -8.91
N ALA A 249 18.97 11.00 -9.14
CA ALA A 249 20.23 11.12 -8.42
C ALA A 249 20.85 12.51 -8.49
N GLU A 250 20.66 13.20 -9.63
CA GLU A 250 21.16 14.56 -9.85
C GLU A 250 20.53 15.63 -8.97
N ARG A 251 19.46 15.29 -8.24
CA ARG A 251 18.82 16.19 -7.28
C ARG A 251 19.45 16.13 -5.89
N PHE A 252 20.31 15.12 -5.65
CA PHE A 252 20.99 14.94 -4.36
C PHE A 252 22.42 15.45 -4.41
N VAL A 253 22.89 15.92 -3.27
CA VAL A 253 24.28 16.42 -3.11
C VAL A 253 25.00 15.64 -2.00
N ALA A 254 26.33 15.74 -1.98
CA ALA A 254 27.08 15.35 -0.80
C ALA A 254 26.80 16.35 0.34
N GLY A 255 26.54 15.86 1.53
CA GLY A 255 26.09 16.65 2.69
C GLY A 255 24.59 16.63 2.85
N ALA A 256 24.02 17.76 3.27
CA ALA A 256 22.61 17.88 3.65
C ALA A 256 21.67 17.77 2.46
N ASN A 257 20.64 16.94 2.62
CA ASN A 257 19.56 16.75 1.66
C ASN A 257 18.20 16.78 2.37
N SER A 258 17.14 17.01 1.58
CA SER A 258 15.76 16.85 2.05
C SER A 258 14.89 16.18 1.00
N VAL A 259 13.91 15.40 1.47
CA VAL A 259 12.75 14.95 0.70
C VAL A 259 11.52 15.55 1.33
N ASP A 260 10.73 16.28 0.55
CA ASP A 260 9.49 16.89 0.97
C ASP A 260 8.31 16.12 0.37
N ILE A 261 7.34 15.78 1.20
CA ILE A 261 6.07 15.17 0.81
C ILE A 261 4.98 16.21 1.12
N THR A 262 4.45 16.86 0.08
CA THR A 262 3.40 17.88 0.24
C THR A 262 2.07 17.34 -0.23
N LYS A 263 1.11 17.16 0.68
CA LYS A 263 -0.23 16.69 0.35
C LYS A 263 -1.02 17.80 -0.35
N THR A 264 -1.12 17.74 -1.68
CA THR A 264 -1.67 18.80 -2.53
C THR A 264 -3.15 18.65 -2.79
N THR A 265 -3.70 17.44 -2.75
CA THR A 265 -5.15 17.19 -2.92
C THR A 265 -5.64 16.11 -1.96
N GLY A 266 -6.96 16.03 -1.81
CA GLY A 266 -7.62 15.02 -1.02
C GLY A 266 -7.59 15.28 0.49
N SER A 267 -7.79 14.22 1.25
CA SER A 267 -7.80 14.14 2.69
C SER A 267 -6.56 13.37 3.18
N TRP A 268 -6.53 13.01 4.42
CA TRP A 268 -5.41 12.41 5.13
C TRP A 268 -4.94 11.06 4.57
N HIS A 269 -3.70 10.74 4.87
CA HIS A 269 -3.17 9.37 4.93
C HIS A 269 -2.40 9.15 6.24
N ALA A 270 -2.33 7.89 6.67
CA ALA A 270 -1.63 7.48 7.89
C ALA A 270 -0.38 6.68 7.55
N TYR A 271 0.77 7.16 8.02
CA TYR A 271 2.06 6.50 7.80
C TYR A 271 2.23 5.23 8.64
N ASP A 272 2.84 4.23 8.04
CA ASP A 272 3.64 3.20 8.67
C ASP A 272 5.08 3.70 8.78
N ALA A 273 5.72 3.91 7.63
CA ALA A 273 7.09 4.41 7.58
C ALA A 273 7.39 5.18 6.29
N VAL A 274 8.43 6.02 6.35
CA VAL A 274 9.02 6.67 5.18
C VAL A 274 10.53 6.43 5.20
N GLY A 275 11.12 6.06 4.06
CA GLY A 275 12.57 5.87 3.99
C GLY A 275 13.17 6.17 2.62
N VAL A 276 14.41 6.66 2.66
CA VAL A 276 15.27 6.84 1.48
C VAL A 276 16.33 5.75 1.48
N PHE A 277 16.49 5.05 0.37
CA PHE A 277 17.34 3.86 0.26
C PHE A 277 18.38 4.04 -0.86
N ALA A 278 19.63 3.72 -0.54
CA ALA A 278 20.63 3.46 -1.56
C ALA A 278 20.38 2.05 -2.13
N LEU A 279 20.11 1.98 -3.42
CA LEU A 279 19.83 0.73 -4.14
C LEU A 279 21.10 0.27 -4.86
N GLU A 280 21.44 -1.00 -4.74
CA GLU A 280 22.49 -1.60 -5.55
C GLU A 280 22.09 -1.62 -7.03
N ARG A 281 23.11 -1.56 -7.91
CA ARG A 281 22.93 -1.57 -9.38
C ARG A 281 22.54 -2.94 -9.89
#